data_8cbc0d291162ab52454090f1d73c853d
#
_entry.id   8cbc0d291162ab52454090f1d73c853d
#
_cell.length_a   1.000
_cell.length_b   1.000
_cell.length_c   1.000
_cell.angle_alpha   90.00
_cell.angle_beta   90.00
_cell.angle_gamma   90.00
#
_symmetry.space_group_name_H-M   'P 1'
#
loop_
_entity.id
_entity.type
_entity.pdbx_description
1 polymer ?
#
loop_
_entity_poly.entity_id
_entity_poly.type
_entity_poly.pdbx_seq_one_letter_code
_entity_poly.pdbx_strand_id
1 'polypeptide(L)'
;MSGRDPCCTPAVSKVPFLTPPSPGTDVRLPAYTGGRIVDRVTTPLQEPTFLILTALAEEPRHGYGVIQEVAQLSGGRVTLRPGTLYGALDRLVEQGLVLADREEIVDGRLRRYYRLSDDGAAVLAAEARRLTSNADAAVSRLRRRTAGDRGGQARPGVSHA
;
A
#
# COMPACT_ATOMS: atom_id res chain seq x y z
N MET A 1 69.46 22.09 -3.31
CA MET A 1 68.79 22.71 -4.46
C MET A 1 67.46 21.95 -4.56
N SER A 2 66.55 22.38 -3.87
CA SER A 2 65.40 23.29 -4.13
C SER A 2 64.52 22.82 -5.26
N GLY A 3 63.37 22.35 -4.93
CA GLY A 3 62.25 22.06 -5.82
C GLY A 3 60.98 21.76 -5.01
N ARG A 4 60.34 22.84 -4.55
CA ARG A 4 59.01 22.75 -3.91
C ARG A 4 57.97 22.75 -5.02
N ASP A 5 57.15 21.76 -5.09
CA ASP A 5 55.94 21.78 -5.92
C ASP A 5 54.75 22.17 -5.04
N PRO A 6 53.91 23.14 -5.49
CA PRO A 6 52.78 23.62 -4.72
C PRO A 6 51.55 22.80 -4.91
N CYS A 7 50.85 22.55 -3.81
CA CYS A 7 49.48 22.16 -3.62
C CYS A 7 48.53 22.46 -4.79
N CYS A 8 47.95 21.41 -5.36
CA CYS A 8 46.63 21.47 -6.02
C CYS A 8 45.55 21.18 -5.01
N THR A 9 44.98 22.21 -4.46
CA THR A 9 43.71 22.14 -3.69
C THR A 9 42.58 22.05 -4.69
N PRO A 10 41.70 21.03 -4.67
CA PRO A 10 40.47 21.07 -5.45
C PRO A 10 39.52 22.09 -4.84
N ALA A 11 39.08 23.05 -5.65
CA ALA A 11 38.09 24.03 -5.31
C ALA A 11 36.76 23.30 -5.00
N VAL A 12 36.36 23.39 -3.73
CA VAL A 12 35.02 23.02 -3.30
C VAL A 12 34.05 24.04 -3.88
N SER A 13 33.35 23.68 -4.96
CA SER A 13 32.24 24.46 -5.49
C SER A 13 31.18 24.60 -4.42
N LYS A 14 31.06 25.81 -3.86
CA LYS A 14 29.94 26.20 -3.03
C LYS A 14 28.64 26.07 -3.84
N VAL A 15 27.88 25.02 -3.60
CA VAL A 15 26.47 24.99 -3.96
C VAL A 15 25.75 26.08 -3.18
N PRO A 16 24.96 26.98 -3.80
CA PRO A 16 24.24 27.99 -3.08
C PRO A 16 23.24 27.31 -2.14
N PHE A 17 23.40 27.60 -0.85
CA PHE A 17 22.48 27.26 0.21
C PHE A 17 21.14 27.92 -0.16
N LEU A 18 20.16 27.16 -0.68
CA LEU A 18 18.82 27.66 -0.85
C LEU A 18 18.26 27.99 0.53
N THR A 19 18.17 29.27 0.81
CA THR A 19 17.50 29.83 1.98
C THR A 19 16.06 29.27 2.01
N PRO A 20 15.57 28.74 3.13
CA PRO A 20 14.17 28.35 3.24
C PRO A 20 13.31 29.59 3.04
N PRO A 21 12.17 29.48 2.31
CA PRO A 21 11.26 30.59 2.11
C PRO A 21 10.76 31.08 3.46
N SER A 22 10.79 32.42 3.63
CA SER A 22 10.28 33.12 4.80
C SER A 22 8.84 32.72 5.12
N PRO A 23 8.45 32.62 6.40
CA PRO A 23 7.07 32.36 6.78
C PRO A 23 6.22 33.62 6.50
N GLY A 24 5.55 33.66 5.35
CA GLY A 24 4.76 34.85 4.99
C GLY A 24 4.09 34.81 3.63
N THR A 25 4.27 33.77 2.84
CA THR A 25 3.45 33.62 1.64
C THR A 25 2.29 32.71 1.99
N ASP A 26 1.16 33.34 2.20
CA ASP A 26 -0.17 32.75 2.35
C ASP A 26 -0.50 32.01 1.04
N VAL A 27 0.08 30.82 0.87
CA VAL A 27 -0.40 29.86 -0.11
C VAL A 27 -1.73 29.39 0.45
N ARG A 28 -2.78 30.07 0.04
CA ARG A 28 -4.16 29.68 0.25
C ARG A 28 -4.32 28.30 -0.34
N LEU A 29 -3.95 27.27 0.44
CA LEU A 29 -4.37 25.90 0.19
C LEU A 29 -5.89 25.96 0.04
N PRO A 30 -6.49 25.43 -1.03
CA PRO A 30 -7.93 25.31 -1.11
C PRO A 30 -8.38 24.64 0.17
N ALA A 31 -9.29 25.30 0.89
CA ALA A 31 -9.87 24.76 2.12
C ALA A 31 -10.37 23.35 1.79
N TYR A 32 -9.63 22.38 2.27
CA TYR A 32 -10.02 20.98 2.23
C TYR A 32 -11.20 20.87 3.19
N THR A 33 -12.39 21.12 2.67
CA THR A 33 -13.64 20.92 3.40
C THR A 33 -13.68 19.44 3.73
N GLY A 34 -13.44 19.13 4.99
CA GLY A 34 -13.32 17.77 5.53
C GLY A 34 -14.59 16.93 5.37
N GLY A 35 -14.86 16.53 4.15
CA GLY A 35 -15.69 15.38 3.85
C GLY A 35 -14.77 14.16 3.96
N ARG A 36 -15.03 13.30 4.94
CA ARG A 36 -14.27 12.07 5.13
C ARG A 36 -14.20 11.32 3.80
N ILE A 37 -12.98 11.12 3.29
CA ILE A 37 -12.70 10.38 2.03
C ILE A 37 -13.30 8.96 2.08
N VAL A 38 -13.52 8.42 3.27
CA VAL A 38 -14.21 7.14 3.52
C VAL A 38 -15.59 7.03 2.84
N ASP A 39 -16.30 8.13 2.64
CA ASP A 39 -17.60 8.11 1.95
C ASP A 39 -17.48 8.07 0.41
N ARG A 40 -16.29 8.29 -0.15
CA ARG A 40 -16.05 8.26 -1.60
C ARG A 40 -15.60 6.89 -2.12
N VAL A 41 -15.09 6.00 -1.26
CA VAL A 41 -14.65 4.66 -1.67
C VAL A 41 -15.79 3.68 -1.43
N THR A 42 -16.90 3.85 -2.17
CA THR A 42 -17.99 2.87 -2.20
C THR A 42 -17.69 1.67 -3.11
N THR A 43 -16.62 1.75 -3.90
CA THR A 43 -16.20 0.66 -4.78
C THR A 43 -15.21 -0.25 -4.03
N PRO A 44 -15.46 -1.57 -4.01
CA PRO A 44 -14.53 -2.54 -3.42
C PRO A 44 -13.13 -2.40 -3.99
N LEU A 45 -12.11 -2.48 -3.15
CA LEU A 45 -10.74 -2.47 -3.62
C LEU A 45 -10.46 -3.73 -4.45
N GLN A 46 -9.71 -3.56 -5.52
CA GLN A 46 -9.17 -4.71 -6.24
C GLN A 46 -8.06 -5.36 -5.41
N GLU A 47 -7.91 -6.69 -5.51
CA GLU A 47 -6.92 -7.45 -4.72
C GLU A 47 -5.51 -6.86 -4.80
N PRO A 48 -4.96 -6.46 -5.97
CA PRO A 48 -3.64 -5.84 -6.01
C PRO A 48 -3.54 -4.54 -5.21
N THR A 49 -4.57 -3.70 -5.27
CA THR A 49 -4.62 -2.42 -4.53
C THR A 49 -4.69 -2.66 -3.02
N PHE A 50 -5.54 -3.59 -2.58
CA PHE A 50 -5.63 -4.00 -1.19
C PHE A 50 -4.27 -4.49 -0.66
N LEU A 51 -3.57 -5.34 -1.43
CA LEU A 51 -2.26 -5.86 -1.05
C LEU A 51 -1.16 -4.79 -1.01
N ILE A 52 -1.20 -3.80 -1.93
CA ILE A 52 -0.26 -2.66 -1.90
C ILE A 52 -0.45 -1.83 -0.63
N LEU A 53 -1.70 -1.50 -0.27
CA LEU A 53 -1.98 -0.76 0.97
C LEU A 53 -1.58 -1.58 2.20
N THR A 54 -1.81 -2.89 2.19
CA THR A 54 -1.39 -3.80 3.26
C THR A 54 0.13 -3.84 3.41
N ALA A 55 0.87 -3.88 2.30
CA ALA A 55 2.33 -3.88 2.31
C ALA A 55 2.94 -2.59 2.90
N LEU A 56 2.19 -1.49 2.86
CA LEU A 56 2.59 -0.18 3.40
C LEU A 56 2.05 0.08 4.81
N ALA A 57 1.31 -0.86 5.41
CA ALA A 57 0.61 -0.63 6.68
C ALA A 57 1.55 -0.57 7.89
N GLU A 58 2.66 -1.31 7.85
CA GLU A 58 3.58 -1.41 8.98
C GLU A 58 4.71 -0.38 8.93
N GLU A 59 5.29 -0.18 7.74
CA GLU A 59 6.46 0.69 7.58
C GLU A 59 6.54 1.28 6.16
N PRO A 60 7.23 2.43 5.99
CA PRO A 60 7.51 2.97 4.67
C PRO A 60 8.38 2.02 3.84
N ARG A 61 8.00 1.77 2.60
CA ARG A 61 8.73 0.86 1.68
C ARG A 61 9.01 1.53 0.34
N HIS A 62 10.13 1.21 -0.27
CA HIS A 62 10.40 1.57 -1.66
C HIS A 62 9.70 0.61 -2.62
N GLY A 63 9.50 1.04 -3.89
CA GLY A 63 8.69 0.30 -4.85
C GLY A 63 9.06 -1.19 -4.99
N TYR A 64 10.35 -1.53 -5.04
CA TYR A 64 10.75 -2.95 -5.11
C TYR A 64 10.39 -3.72 -3.83
N GLY A 65 10.51 -3.10 -2.66
CA GLY A 65 10.09 -3.70 -1.39
C GLY A 65 8.58 -3.98 -1.37
N VAL A 66 7.77 -3.09 -1.95
CA VAL A 66 6.31 -3.31 -2.09
C VAL A 66 6.02 -4.51 -2.99
N ILE A 67 6.75 -4.67 -4.13
CA ILE A 67 6.58 -5.85 -5.01
C ILE A 67 6.84 -7.15 -4.25
N GLN A 68 7.93 -7.20 -3.49
CA GLN A 68 8.31 -8.39 -2.73
C GLN A 68 7.27 -8.71 -1.65
N GLU A 69 6.83 -7.70 -0.90
CA GLU A 69 5.84 -7.86 0.16
C GLU A 69 4.49 -8.34 -0.39
N VAL A 70 4.01 -7.77 -1.48
CA VAL A 70 2.77 -8.21 -2.16
C VAL A 70 2.87 -9.67 -2.60
N ALA A 71 4.02 -10.08 -3.13
CA ALA A 71 4.24 -11.48 -3.51
C ALA A 71 4.18 -12.42 -2.28
N GLN A 72 4.77 -12.02 -1.16
CA GLN A 72 4.73 -12.78 0.09
C GLN A 72 3.31 -12.86 0.66
N LEU A 73 2.62 -11.73 0.82
CA LEU A 73 1.25 -11.65 1.34
C LEU A 73 0.26 -12.47 0.51
N SER A 74 0.46 -12.51 -0.80
CA SER A 74 -0.41 -13.29 -1.70
C SER A 74 -0.01 -14.76 -1.83
N GLY A 75 1.10 -15.20 -1.22
CA GLY A 75 1.66 -16.53 -1.47
C GLY A 75 2.06 -16.73 -2.93
N GLY A 76 2.54 -15.69 -3.60
CA GLY A 76 2.97 -15.70 -5.01
C GLY A 76 1.83 -15.61 -6.03
N ARG A 77 0.56 -15.52 -5.60
CA ARG A 77 -0.60 -15.44 -6.52
C ARG A 77 -0.65 -14.12 -7.28
N VAL A 78 -0.24 -13.04 -6.64
CA VAL A 78 -0.20 -11.69 -7.24
C VAL A 78 1.24 -11.28 -7.45
N THR A 79 1.61 -11.09 -8.71
CA THR A 79 2.94 -10.60 -9.11
C THR A 79 2.80 -9.26 -9.81
N LEU A 80 3.38 -8.22 -9.22
CA LEU A 80 3.33 -6.87 -9.79
C LEU A 80 4.57 -6.59 -10.64
N ARG A 81 4.36 -6.09 -11.86
CA ARG A 81 5.43 -5.52 -12.67
C ARG A 81 5.72 -4.09 -12.20
N PRO A 82 6.99 -3.62 -12.26
CA PRO A 82 7.34 -2.27 -11.81
C PRO A 82 6.44 -1.17 -12.40
N GLY A 83 6.21 -1.18 -13.72
CA GLY A 83 5.34 -0.17 -14.33
C GLY A 83 3.90 -0.19 -13.83
N THR A 84 3.34 -1.37 -13.56
CA THR A 84 2.00 -1.52 -12.98
C THR A 84 1.96 -1.00 -11.55
N LEU A 85 2.98 -1.30 -10.74
CA LEU A 85 3.08 -0.82 -9.37
C LEU A 85 3.16 0.71 -9.32
N TYR A 86 4.09 1.33 -10.08
CA TYR A 86 4.24 2.78 -10.03
C TYR A 86 2.98 3.50 -10.49
N GLY A 87 2.31 3.03 -11.55
CA GLY A 87 1.03 3.59 -11.96
C GLY A 87 -0.10 3.40 -10.93
N ALA A 88 -0.04 2.35 -10.10
CA ALA A 88 -0.96 2.19 -8.97
C ALA A 88 -0.60 3.13 -7.82
N LEU A 89 0.69 3.25 -7.47
CA LEU A 89 1.16 4.17 -6.42
C LEU A 89 0.84 5.62 -6.75
N ASP A 90 1.06 6.06 -8.00
CA ASP A 90 0.74 7.43 -8.43
C ASP A 90 -0.76 7.74 -8.21
N ARG A 91 -1.63 6.83 -8.62
CA ARG A 91 -3.09 6.98 -8.38
C ARG A 91 -3.46 6.99 -6.89
N LEU A 92 -2.80 6.18 -6.08
CA LEU A 92 -3.05 6.14 -4.64
C LEU A 92 -2.54 7.42 -3.94
N VAL A 93 -1.45 8.00 -4.44
CA VAL A 93 -0.96 9.32 -3.98
C VAL A 93 -1.93 10.43 -4.39
N GLU A 94 -2.43 10.44 -5.63
CA GLU A 94 -3.46 11.38 -6.08
C GLU A 94 -4.76 11.28 -5.26
N GLN A 95 -5.11 10.07 -4.83
CA GLN A 95 -6.27 9.81 -3.97
C GLN A 95 -6.01 10.15 -2.48
N GLY A 96 -4.77 10.47 -2.11
CA GLY A 96 -4.39 10.76 -0.73
C GLY A 96 -4.30 9.53 0.18
N LEU A 97 -4.36 8.32 -0.36
CA LEU A 97 -4.30 7.06 0.41
C LEU A 97 -2.87 6.64 0.73
N VAL A 98 -1.92 7.08 -0.08
CA VAL A 98 -0.47 6.84 0.07
C VAL A 98 0.25 8.18 0.00
N LEU A 99 1.33 8.33 0.73
CA LEU A 99 2.17 9.51 0.73
C LEU A 99 3.59 9.13 0.28
N ALA A 100 4.23 10.00 -0.51
CA ALA A 100 5.66 9.94 -0.70
C ALA A 100 6.33 10.34 0.62
N ASP A 101 7.24 9.50 1.12
CA ASP A 101 7.88 9.68 2.41
C ASP A 101 9.26 10.33 2.25
N ARG A 102 10.19 9.61 1.64
CA ARG A 102 11.56 10.09 1.42
C ARG A 102 12.15 9.52 0.14
N GLU A 103 13.24 10.12 -0.28
CA GLU A 103 14.07 9.63 -1.38
C GLU A 103 15.51 9.38 -0.86
N GLU A 104 16.06 8.25 -1.24
CA GLU A 104 17.43 7.86 -0.87
C GLU A 104 18.19 7.41 -2.11
N ILE A 105 19.48 7.72 -2.16
CA ILE A 105 20.38 7.16 -3.17
C ILE A 105 21.08 5.93 -2.56
N VAL A 106 20.73 4.76 -3.05
CA VAL A 106 21.32 3.48 -2.61
C VAL A 106 21.98 2.83 -3.82
N ASP A 107 23.27 2.53 -3.72
CA ASP A 107 24.08 1.95 -4.81
C ASP A 107 23.98 2.76 -6.14
N GLY A 108 23.98 4.10 -6.04
CA GLY A 108 23.87 5.00 -7.18
C GLY A 108 22.49 5.07 -7.85
N ARG A 109 21.48 4.48 -7.25
CA ARG A 109 20.09 4.50 -7.75
C ARG A 109 19.19 5.25 -6.79
N LEU A 110 18.36 6.17 -7.33
CA LEU A 110 17.35 6.87 -6.54
C LEU A 110 16.23 5.89 -6.17
N ARG A 111 15.98 5.74 -4.86
CA ARG A 111 14.86 4.98 -4.30
C ARG A 111 13.88 5.92 -3.65
N ARG A 112 12.63 5.93 -4.13
CA ARG A 112 11.53 6.66 -3.52
C ARG A 112 10.76 5.73 -2.59
N TYR A 113 10.56 6.18 -1.35
CA TYR A 113 9.80 5.47 -0.32
C TYR A 113 8.38 6.01 -0.26
N TYR A 114 7.46 5.13 0.04
CA TYR A 114 6.04 5.40 0.18
C TYR A 114 5.56 4.92 1.54
N ARG A 115 4.61 5.62 2.12
CA ARG A 115 3.95 5.23 3.37
C ARG A 115 2.44 5.32 3.24
N LEU A 116 1.72 4.54 4.03
CA LEU A 116 0.28 4.62 4.14
C LEU A 116 -0.12 5.94 4.82
N SER A 117 -1.17 6.60 4.34
CA SER A 117 -1.78 7.74 5.02
C SER A 117 -2.82 7.27 6.05
N ASP A 118 -3.29 8.18 6.92
CA ASP A 118 -4.37 7.88 7.86
C ASP A 118 -5.68 7.54 7.13
N ASP A 119 -5.97 8.25 6.05
CA ASP A 119 -7.11 7.96 5.17
C ASP A 119 -6.95 6.59 4.49
N GLY A 120 -5.75 6.27 4.02
CA GLY A 120 -5.42 4.96 3.46
C GLY A 120 -5.61 3.84 4.48
N ALA A 121 -5.18 4.05 5.72
CA ALA A 121 -5.38 3.10 6.80
C ALA A 121 -6.88 2.88 7.11
N ALA A 122 -7.68 3.95 7.12
CA ALA A 122 -9.13 3.86 7.33
C ALA A 122 -9.82 3.06 6.21
N VAL A 123 -9.45 3.32 4.94
CA VAL A 123 -9.97 2.60 3.77
C VAL A 123 -9.57 1.13 3.81
N LEU A 124 -8.30 0.84 4.09
CA LEU A 124 -7.79 -0.53 4.23
C LEU A 124 -8.53 -1.29 5.32
N ALA A 125 -8.72 -0.69 6.50
CA ALA A 125 -9.44 -1.29 7.61
C ALA A 125 -10.92 -1.57 7.29
N ALA A 126 -11.59 -0.67 6.57
CA ALA A 126 -12.97 -0.86 6.13
C ALA A 126 -13.09 -2.05 5.15
N GLU A 127 -12.17 -2.14 4.19
CA GLU A 127 -12.14 -3.23 3.21
C GLU A 127 -11.80 -4.57 3.86
N ALA A 128 -10.85 -4.60 4.79
CA ALA A 128 -10.51 -5.82 5.55
C ALA A 128 -11.74 -6.36 6.31
N ARG A 129 -12.48 -5.49 6.99
CA ARG A 129 -13.74 -5.89 7.67
C ARG A 129 -14.78 -6.43 6.70
N ARG A 130 -14.93 -5.81 5.53
CA ARG A 130 -15.88 -6.26 4.49
C ARG A 130 -15.50 -7.65 3.99
N LEU A 131 -14.23 -7.89 3.67
CA LEU A 131 -13.73 -9.17 3.19
C LEU A 131 -13.89 -10.27 4.25
N THR A 132 -13.59 -9.99 5.51
CA THR A 132 -13.78 -10.92 6.62
C THR A 132 -15.27 -11.30 6.76
N SER A 133 -16.18 -10.33 6.76
CA SER A 133 -17.62 -10.59 6.85
C SER A 133 -18.12 -11.46 5.69
N ASN A 134 -17.64 -11.22 4.47
CA ASN A 134 -17.99 -12.02 3.31
C ASN A 134 -17.48 -13.47 3.43
N ALA A 135 -16.23 -13.63 3.90
CA ALA A 135 -15.64 -14.94 4.12
C ALA A 135 -16.39 -15.73 5.18
N ASP A 136 -16.75 -15.11 6.31
CA ASP A 136 -17.53 -15.74 7.38
C ASP A 136 -18.91 -16.16 6.92
N ALA A 137 -19.59 -15.32 6.13
CA ALA A 137 -20.89 -15.65 5.54
C ALA A 137 -20.81 -16.87 4.61
N ALA A 138 -19.77 -16.92 3.77
CA ALA A 138 -19.54 -18.04 2.85
C ALA A 138 -19.27 -19.34 3.63
N VAL A 139 -18.34 -19.31 4.60
CA VAL A 139 -18.00 -20.46 5.44
C VAL A 139 -19.23 -20.97 6.20
N SER A 140 -20.03 -20.06 6.78
CA SER A 140 -21.24 -20.44 7.51
C SER A 140 -22.27 -21.14 6.62
N ARG A 141 -22.44 -20.69 5.39
CA ARG A 141 -23.36 -21.32 4.42
C ARG A 141 -22.88 -22.70 3.97
N LEU A 142 -21.58 -22.83 3.72
CA LEU A 142 -20.98 -24.11 3.35
C LEU A 142 -21.12 -25.16 4.47
N ARG A 143 -20.89 -24.75 5.73
CA ARG A 143 -21.07 -25.63 6.91
C ARG A 143 -22.51 -26.12 7.02
N ARG A 144 -23.51 -25.25 6.82
CA ARG A 144 -24.93 -25.64 6.86
C ARG A 144 -25.28 -26.63 5.73
N ARG A 145 -24.74 -26.42 4.52
CA ARG A 145 -24.91 -27.35 3.40
C ARG A 145 -24.41 -28.75 3.73
N THR A 146 -23.18 -28.85 4.26
CA THR A 146 -22.59 -30.16 4.63
C THR A 146 -23.28 -30.84 5.81
N ALA A 147 -23.88 -30.08 6.73
CA ALA A 147 -24.65 -30.64 7.83
C ALA A 147 -26.03 -31.19 7.34
N GLY A 148 -26.67 -30.50 6.41
CA GLY A 148 -27.96 -30.96 5.82
C GLY A 148 -27.79 -32.22 5.00
N ASP A 149 -26.69 -32.40 4.29
CA ASP A 149 -26.42 -33.58 3.46
C ASP A 149 -26.19 -34.86 4.29
N ARG A 150 -25.67 -34.73 5.51
CA ARG A 150 -25.48 -35.85 6.45
C ARG A 150 -26.78 -36.29 7.13
N GLY A 151 -27.80 -35.45 7.18
CA GLY A 151 -29.11 -35.79 7.78
C GLY A 151 -30.09 -36.55 6.85
N GLY A 152 -29.82 -36.57 5.56
CA GLY A 152 -30.71 -37.16 4.55
C GLY A 152 -30.55 -38.67 4.28
N GLN A 153 -29.54 -39.33 4.86
CA GLN A 153 -29.20 -40.73 4.51
C GLN A 153 -29.64 -41.78 5.54
N ALA A 154 -30.43 -41.40 6.53
CA ALA A 154 -31.06 -42.36 7.45
C ALA A 154 -32.53 -42.57 7.07
N ARG A 155 -32.85 -43.24 5.93
CA ARG A 155 -34.12 -43.90 5.73
C ARG A 155 -34.04 -45.28 6.38
N PRO A 156 -34.79 -45.56 7.46
CA PRO A 156 -34.96 -46.94 7.94
C PRO A 156 -35.71 -47.74 6.92
N GLY A 157 -35.13 -48.86 6.52
CA GLY A 157 -35.78 -49.83 5.66
C GLY A 157 -37.08 -50.32 6.28
N VAL A 158 -38.15 -50.18 5.52
CA VAL A 158 -39.46 -50.77 5.84
C VAL A 158 -39.31 -52.27 5.59
N SER A 159 -39.18 -53.05 6.67
CA SER A 159 -39.28 -54.52 6.63
C SER A 159 -40.78 -54.85 6.39
N HIS A 160 -41.09 -55.44 5.23
CA HIS A 160 -42.35 -56.11 5.02
C HIS A 160 -42.14 -57.58 5.35
N ALA A 161 -42.79 -58.03 6.39
CA ALA A 161 -43.08 -59.45 6.63
C ALA A 161 -44.41 -59.82 6.03
#